data_348df9f3e9256f92620ab9958f73a796
#
_entry.id   348df9f3e9256f92620ab9958f73a796
#
_cell.length_a   1.000
_cell.length_b   1.000
_cell.length_c   1.000
_cell.angle_alpha   90.00
_cell.angle_beta   90.00
_cell.angle_gamma   90.00
#
_symmetry.space_group_name_H-M   'P 1'
#
loop_
_entity.id
_entity.type
_entity.pdbx_description
1 polymer ?
#
loop_
_entity_poly.entity_id
_entity_poly.type
_entity_poly.pdbx_seq_one_letter_code
_entity_poly.pdbx_strand_id
1 'polypeptide(L)'
;MTKAISMDALLSPWVDCPSLASVLVSELELDSRKVQPGTTFVALVGHVVDGRKFIASAIEKGANAVIAQTCDVKAHGTIDIIDDIPVVYLDALDKCLSEIAGQLYTYPDMKLIGVTGTNGKTTITQLIAQWIGLVGSKAAVMGTTGNGFLDDLKEAANTTGNAVEIQHTLASLAEQQAQYTALEVSSHGLIQGRVKSLSFAAGVFTNLSRDHLDYHGTMEEYANAKLTLFTLHQCDQAIINVDDEVGAAWAKQLTNAIAVSLAPTTEFEHALWASQVAYAKSGITIRFDGQFGEGTLHAPLIGEFNAANLMLAFATLLSLGFDKSDLLATAAQLQPVLGRMELFQAENRAKVVVDYAHTPDALEKALQALRVHCDGQLWAIFGCGGDRDAGKRPMMAEIAERLGDKVVLTDDNPRSEDPVLIVKDMLAGLSKPAEAIVQHDRFKALSYALENAAPQDIILLAGKGHEDYQIRNGETIHYSDRESAMQLLGLSS
;
A
#
# COMPACT_ATOMS: atom_id res chain seq x y z
N MET A 1 -21.36 9.20 -14.89
CA MET A 1 -21.61 10.65 -14.60
C MET A 1 -22.05 10.78 -13.16
N THR A 2 -21.28 11.43 -12.34
CA THR A 2 -21.65 11.71 -10.95
C THR A 2 -22.96 12.50 -10.95
N LYS A 3 -23.99 11.99 -10.33
CA LYS A 3 -25.31 12.65 -10.29
C LYS A 3 -25.24 13.77 -9.26
N ALA A 4 -25.38 15.01 -9.68
CA ALA A 4 -25.43 16.13 -8.75
C ALA A 4 -26.56 15.91 -7.72
N ILE A 5 -26.24 16.11 -6.44
CA ILE A 5 -27.16 16.01 -5.30
C ILE A 5 -27.29 17.38 -4.64
N SER A 6 -28.46 17.74 -4.12
CA SER A 6 -28.57 18.98 -3.36
C SER A 6 -27.78 18.92 -2.06
N MET A 7 -27.21 20.05 -1.63
CA MET A 7 -26.42 20.15 -0.39
C MET A 7 -27.26 19.69 0.83
N ASP A 8 -28.54 20.06 0.86
CA ASP A 8 -29.49 19.63 1.89
C ASP A 8 -29.62 18.10 1.92
N ALA A 9 -29.83 17.45 0.78
CA ALA A 9 -29.93 16.00 0.71
C ALA A 9 -28.60 15.31 1.06
N LEU A 10 -27.47 15.88 0.60
CA LEU A 10 -26.13 15.34 0.89
C LEU A 10 -25.81 15.36 2.38
N LEU A 11 -26.18 16.43 3.08
CA LEU A 11 -25.83 16.63 4.49
C LEU A 11 -26.94 16.20 5.47
N SER A 12 -28.12 15.81 4.97
CA SER A 12 -29.30 15.47 5.81
C SER A 12 -29.05 14.47 6.96
N PRO A 13 -28.11 13.48 6.87
CA PRO A 13 -27.83 12.61 7.99
C PRO A 13 -27.12 13.31 9.17
N TRP A 14 -26.50 14.46 8.95
CA TRP A 14 -25.72 15.19 9.96
C TRP A 14 -26.29 16.54 10.33
N VAL A 15 -26.86 17.25 9.36
CA VAL A 15 -27.40 18.60 9.58
C VAL A 15 -28.61 18.84 8.69
N ASP A 16 -29.62 19.50 9.25
CA ASP A 16 -30.81 19.96 8.52
C ASP A 16 -30.55 21.35 7.93
N CYS A 17 -30.47 21.46 6.62
CA CYS A 17 -30.12 22.70 5.90
C CYS A 17 -31.03 22.97 4.68
N PRO A 18 -32.37 23.05 4.85
CA PRO A 18 -33.34 23.19 3.75
C PRO A 18 -33.13 24.46 2.91
N SER A 19 -32.52 25.49 3.48
CA SER A 19 -32.14 26.72 2.73
C SER A 19 -31.14 26.44 1.62
N LEU A 20 -30.42 25.32 1.64
CA LEU A 20 -29.42 24.92 0.67
C LEU A 20 -29.91 23.83 -0.31
N ALA A 21 -31.22 23.59 -0.38
CA ALA A 21 -31.81 22.63 -1.32
C ALA A 21 -31.58 22.97 -2.80
N SER A 22 -31.34 24.25 -3.12
CA SER A 22 -31.00 24.71 -4.48
C SER A 22 -29.49 24.64 -4.80
N VAL A 23 -28.63 24.43 -3.83
CA VAL A 23 -27.18 24.30 -4.01
C VAL A 23 -26.87 22.88 -4.44
N LEU A 24 -26.38 22.70 -5.66
CA LEU A 24 -26.05 21.38 -6.21
C LEU A 24 -24.58 21.05 -6.00
N VAL A 25 -24.31 19.89 -5.44
CA VAL A 25 -22.98 19.31 -5.26
C VAL A 25 -22.75 18.24 -6.32
N SER A 26 -21.75 18.42 -7.15
CA SER A 26 -21.34 17.46 -8.19
C SER A 26 -19.93 16.93 -7.97
N GLU A 27 -19.12 17.66 -7.21
CA GLU A 27 -17.72 17.33 -6.94
C GLU A 27 -17.30 17.89 -5.57
N LEU A 28 -16.50 17.11 -4.83
CA LEU A 28 -15.87 17.49 -3.57
C LEU A 28 -14.36 17.62 -3.78
N GLU A 29 -13.74 18.65 -3.19
CA GLU A 29 -12.28 18.84 -3.24
C GLU A 29 -11.74 19.30 -1.87
N LEU A 30 -10.64 18.71 -1.44
CA LEU A 30 -9.95 19.05 -0.18
C LEU A 30 -8.77 20.02 -0.40
N ASP A 31 -8.21 20.06 -1.61
CA ASP A 31 -7.09 20.93 -1.95
C ASP A 31 -7.59 22.21 -2.60
N SER A 32 -7.55 23.32 -1.87
CA SER A 32 -7.99 24.62 -2.39
C SER A 32 -7.27 25.07 -3.68
N ARG A 33 -6.11 24.49 -3.99
CA ARG A 33 -5.36 24.77 -5.22
C ARG A 33 -6.01 24.13 -6.45
N LYS A 34 -6.75 23.03 -6.24
CA LYS A 34 -7.42 22.23 -7.29
C LYS A 34 -8.89 22.61 -7.51
N VAL A 35 -9.44 23.47 -6.65
CA VAL A 35 -10.82 23.96 -6.77
C VAL A 35 -11.05 24.60 -8.15
N GLN A 36 -12.12 24.19 -8.81
CA GLN A 36 -12.62 24.69 -10.08
C GLN A 36 -14.02 25.30 -9.90
N PRO A 37 -14.50 26.14 -10.84
CA PRO A 37 -15.87 26.66 -10.80
C PRO A 37 -16.92 25.54 -10.70
N GLY A 38 -17.76 25.60 -9.65
CA GLY A 38 -18.78 24.60 -9.37
C GLY A 38 -18.36 23.45 -8.43
N THR A 39 -17.09 23.40 -8.01
CA THR A 39 -16.59 22.43 -7.01
C THR A 39 -17.08 22.84 -5.61
N THR A 40 -17.45 21.87 -4.77
CA THR A 40 -17.69 22.09 -3.35
C THR A 40 -16.41 21.81 -2.56
N PHE A 41 -15.90 22.84 -1.88
CA PHE A 41 -14.68 22.74 -1.11
C PHE A 41 -14.92 22.12 0.27
N VAL A 42 -14.07 21.16 0.70
CA VAL A 42 -14.13 20.53 2.02
C VAL A 42 -12.97 21.01 2.88
N ALA A 43 -13.27 21.81 3.89
CA ALA A 43 -12.31 22.48 4.75
C ALA A 43 -12.11 21.73 6.07
N LEU A 44 -11.21 20.73 6.06
CA LEU A 44 -10.85 19.91 7.24
C LEU A 44 -9.73 20.52 8.06
N VAL A 45 -9.71 20.20 9.35
CA VAL A 45 -8.53 20.40 10.21
C VAL A 45 -7.62 19.18 10.06
N GLY A 46 -6.56 19.32 9.26
CA GLY A 46 -5.55 18.29 9.11
C GLY A 46 -4.47 18.32 10.20
N HIS A 47 -3.67 17.27 10.29
CA HIS A 47 -2.57 17.19 11.26
C HIS A 47 -1.48 18.25 11.06
N VAL A 48 -1.26 18.71 9.84
CA VAL A 48 -0.21 19.68 9.50
C VAL A 48 -0.81 21.03 9.11
N VAL A 49 -1.95 21.03 8.42
CA VAL A 49 -2.57 22.21 7.83
C VAL A 49 -4.04 22.26 8.19
N ASP A 50 -4.50 23.42 8.63
CA ASP A 50 -5.92 23.70 8.84
C ASP A 50 -6.55 24.19 7.52
N GLY A 51 -7.35 23.35 6.88
CA GLY A 51 -8.03 23.63 5.60
C GLY A 51 -8.98 24.83 5.66
N ARG A 52 -9.50 25.17 6.83
CA ARG A 52 -10.40 26.34 7.02
C ARG A 52 -9.75 27.67 6.67
N LYS A 53 -8.43 27.76 6.77
CA LYS A 53 -7.66 28.96 6.37
C LYS A 53 -7.73 29.25 4.85
N PHE A 54 -8.16 28.28 4.07
CA PHE A 54 -8.21 28.37 2.61
C PHE A 54 -9.64 28.60 2.06
N ILE A 55 -10.65 28.78 2.92
CA ILE A 55 -12.04 28.97 2.52
C ILE A 55 -12.16 30.15 1.55
N ALA A 56 -11.59 31.31 1.90
CA ALA A 56 -11.63 32.50 1.04
C ALA A 56 -11.01 32.23 -0.34
N SER A 57 -9.82 31.60 -0.35
CA SER A 57 -9.14 31.24 -1.61
C SER A 57 -9.92 30.23 -2.46
N ALA A 58 -10.63 29.28 -1.83
CA ALA A 58 -11.48 28.35 -2.55
C ALA A 58 -12.70 29.05 -3.18
N ILE A 59 -13.31 29.99 -2.46
CA ILE A 59 -14.40 30.83 -2.96
C ILE A 59 -13.95 31.68 -4.14
N GLU A 60 -12.81 32.37 -4.02
CA GLU A 60 -12.21 33.15 -5.12
C GLU A 60 -11.97 32.33 -6.39
N LYS A 61 -11.69 31.03 -6.26
CA LYS A 61 -11.51 30.10 -7.39
C LYS A 61 -12.81 29.53 -7.95
N GLY A 62 -13.94 29.89 -7.37
CA GLY A 62 -15.26 29.53 -7.85
C GLY A 62 -15.87 28.31 -7.18
N ALA A 63 -15.49 28.00 -5.94
CA ALA A 63 -16.24 27.04 -5.14
C ALA A 63 -17.71 27.47 -5.06
N ASN A 64 -18.63 26.54 -5.32
CA ASN A 64 -20.06 26.82 -5.25
C ASN A 64 -20.65 26.70 -3.83
N ALA A 65 -19.93 26.01 -2.95
CA ALA A 65 -20.24 25.86 -1.53
C ALA A 65 -19.00 25.39 -0.78
N VAL A 66 -19.05 25.47 0.56
CA VAL A 66 -18.00 24.94 1.43
C VAL A 66 -18.64 24.10 2.54
N ILE A 67 -18.06 22.93 2.79
CA ILE A 67 -18.33 22.10 3.98
C ILE A 67 -17.11 22.22 4.88
N ALA A 68 -17.25 22.84 6.05
CA ALA A 68 -16.14 23.15 6.93
C ALA A 68 -16.26 22.41 8.28
N GLN A 69 -15.15 22.03 8.86
CA GLN A 69 -15.11 21.53 10.24
C GLN A 69 -15.36 22.67 11.21
N THR A 70 -16.12 22.40 12.28
CA THR A 70 -16.45 23.37 13.35
C THR A 70 -15.19 23.97 14.02
N CYS A 71 -15.40 25.10 14.69
CA CYS A 71 -14.40 25.74 15.55
C CYS A 71 -15.10 26.42 16.75
N ASP A 72 -14.33 26.98 17.66
CA ASP A 72 -14.86 27.62 18.90
C ASP A 72 -15.95 28.66 18.65
N VAL A 73 -15.90 29.34 17.48
CA VAL A 73 -16.84 30.41 17.13
C VAL A 73 -17.89 29.99 16.09
N LYS A 74 -17.79 28.78 15.54
CA LYS A 74 -18.70 28.20 14.53
C LYS A 74 -19.14 26.83 14.96
N ALA A 75 -20.32 26.75 15.54
CA ALA A 75 -20.90 25.51 16.03
C ALA A 75 -21.44 24.63 14.88
N HIS A 76 -21.69 23.37 15.18
CA HIS A 76 -22.33 22.43 14.30
C HIS A 76 -23.68 22.97 13.77
N GLY A 77 -23.92 22.81 12.45
CA GLY A 77 -25.13 23.29 11.79
C GLY A 77 -25.14 24.79 11.47
N THR A 78 -24.09 25.54 11.85
CA THR A 78 -23.98 26.97 11.46
C THR A 78 -23.84 27.05 9.93
N ILE A 79 -24.59 27.96 9.33
CA ILE A 79 -24.49 28.31 7.89
C ILE A 79 -24.11 29.78 7.80
N ASP A 80 -22.94 30.05 7.26
CA ASP A 80 -22.51 31.40 6.88
C ASP A 80 -22.66 31.62 5.39
N ILE A 81 -22.82 32.85 4.98
CA ILE A 81 -22.71 33.25 3.57
C ILE A 81 -21.48 34.16 3.44
N ILE A 82 -20.52 33.75 2.64
CA ILE A 82 -19.30 34.52 2.34
C ILE A 82 -19.26 34.74 0.84
N ASP A 83 -19.29 35.98 0.40
CA ASP A 83 -19.34 36.36 -1.03
C ASP A 83 -20.40 35.60 -1.82
N ASP A 84 -21.61 35.53 -1.27
CA ASP A 84 -22.79 34.79 -1.78
C ASP A 84 -22.63 33.26 -1.80
N ILE A 85 -21.53 32.71 -1.27
CA ILE A 85 -21.25 31.26 -1.19
C ILE A 85 -21.58 30.73 0.20
N PRO A 86 -22.41 29.67 0.31
CA PRO A 86 -22.74 29.05 1.59
C PRO A 86 -21.55 28.24 2.15
N VAL A 87 -21.31 28.40 3.45
CA VAL A 87 -20.34 27.65 4.24
C VAL A 87 -21.09 26.96 5.38
N VAL A 88 -21.14 25.63 5.35
CA VAL A 88 -21.82 24.80 6.35
C VAL A 88 -20.78 24.22 7.28
N TYR A 89 -20.98 24.37 8.60
CA TYR A 89 -20.03 23.85 9.60
C TYR A 89 -20.55 22.55 10.21
N LEU A 90 -19.74 21.48 10.11
CA LEU A 90 -20.03 20.16 10.66
C LEU A 90 -19.02 19.78 11.74
N ASP A 91 -19.50 19.27 12.87
CA ASP A 91 -18.67 18.66 13.90
C ASP A 91 -18.13 17.31 13.40
N ALA A 92 -16.89 16.97 13.82
CA ALA A 92 -16.23 15.72 13.46
C ALA A 92 -16.30 15.40 11.92
N LEU A 93 -16.17 16.43 11.07
CA LEU A 93 -16.23 16.27 9.60
C LEU A 93 -15.24 15.23 9.09
N ASP A 94 -14.06 15.09 9.70
CA ASP A 94 -13.07 14.07 9.42
C ASP A 94 -13.62 12.63 9.63
N LYS A 95 -14.60 12.45 10.52
CA LYS A 95 -15.19 11.13 10.82
C LYS A 95 -16.39 10.78 9.93
N CYS A 96 -17.00 11.74 9.27
CA CYS A 96 -18.17 11.54 8.41
C CYS A 96 -17.89 11.79 6.92
N LEU A 97 -16.70 12.27 6.56
CA LEU A 97 -16.38 12.62 5.18
C LEU A 97 -16.47 11.44 4.21
N SER A 98 -16.07 10.23 4.66
CA SER A 98 -16.18 9.03 3.83
C SER A 98 -17.63 8.71 3.47
N GLU A 99 -18.55 8.89 4.42
CA GLU A 99 -19.99 8.68 4.22
C GLU A 99 -20.60 9.79 3.34
N ILE A 100 -20.20 11.06 3.56
CA ILE A 100 -20.65 12.19 2.71
C ILE A 100 -20.21 11.95 1.26
N ALA A 101 -18.95 11.62 1.03
CA ALA A 101 -18.44 11.32 -0.30
C ALA A 101 -19.11 10.09 -0.92
N GLY A 102 -19.40 9.05 -0.12
CA GLY A 102 -20.09 7.83 -0.56
C GLY A 102 -21.54 8.05 -1.01
N GLN A 103 -22.21 9.13 -0.56
CA GLN A 103 -23.52 9.50 -1.08
C GLN A 103 -23.45 10.16 -2.48
N LEU A 104 -22.34 10.85 -2.75
CA LEU A 104 -22.15 11.53 -4.03
C LEU A 104 -21.59 10.59 -5.10
N TYR A 105 -20.62 9.74 -4.72
CA TYR A 105 -19.90 8.83 -5.61
C TYR A 105 -20.39 7.40 -5.40
N THR A 106 -20.99 6.79 -6.42
CA THR A 106 -21.58 5.46 -6.30
C THR A 106 -20.96 4.45 -7.25
N TYR A 107 -20.85 3.19 -6.78
CA TYR A 107 -20.29 2.05 -7.52
C TYR A 107 -21.03 0.74 -7.11
N PRO A 108 -22.35 0.64 -7.38
CA PRO A 108 -23.25 -0.31 -6.73
C PRO A 108 -22.90 -1.79 -6.93
N ASP A 109 -22.32 -2.14 -8.08
CA ASP A 109 -22.06 -3.55 -8.43
C ASP A 109 -20.59 -3.96 -8.27
N MET A 110 -19.71 -3.03 -7.86
CA MET A 110 -18.28 -3.30 -7.72
C MET A 110 -17.97 -3.94 -6.37
N LYS A 111 -17.28 -5.08 -6.39
CA LYS A 111 -16.79 -5.74 -5.18
C LYS A 111 -15.44 -5.19 -4.75
N LEU A 112 -15.34 -4.76 -3.50
CA LEU A 112 -14.11 -4.24 -2.92
C LEU A 112 -13.38 -5.32 -2.14
N ILE A 113 -12.05 -5.35 -2.27
CA ILE A 113 -11.16 -6.23 -1.54
C ILE A 113 -10.16 -5.36 -0.80
N GLY A 114 -10.22 -5.33 0.54
CA GLY A 114 -9.33 -4.54 1.37
C GLY A 114 -8.13 -5.35 1.85
N VAL A 115 -6.91 -4.89 1.60
CA VAL A 115 -5.69 -5.57 2.05
C VAL A 115 -4.96 -4.73 3.07
N THR A 116 -4.79 -5.25 4.30
CA THR A 116 -4.06 -4.60 5.39
C THR A 116 -2.94 -5.49 5.92
N GLY A 117 -1.99 -4.88 6.62
CA GLY A 117 -0.81 -5.51 7.20
C GLY A 117 0.38 -4.56 7.15
N THR A 118 1.54 -4.98 7.63
CA THR A 118 2.77 -4.19 7.50
C THR A 118 3.33 -4.33 6.10
N ASN A 119 3.64 -5.54 5.68
CA ASN A 119 4.24 -5.88 4.39
C ASN A 119 3.28 -6.69 3.51
N GLY A 120 3.50 -6.72 2.19
CA GLY A 120 2.75 -7.57 1.24
C GLY A 120 1.48 -6.95 0.64
N LYS A 121 0.97 -5.83 1.16
CA LYS A 121 -0.27 -5.19 0.66
C LYS A 121 -0.27 -4.99 -0.86
N THR A 122 0.71 -4.30 -1.38
CA THR A 122 0.85 -4.00 -2.81
C THR A 122 0.94 -5.28 -3.66
N THR A 123 1.73 -6.24 -3.19
CA THR A 123 1.88 -7.52 -3.90
C THR A 123 0.54 -8.24 -3.99
N ILE A 124 -0.19 -8.36 -2.88
CA ILE A 124 -1.47 -9.08 -2.84
C ILE A 124 -2.53 -8.37 -3.67
N THR A 125 -2.67 -7.04 -3.56
CA THR A 125 -3.65 -6.28 -4.36
C THR A 125 -3.39 -6.45 -5.86
N GLN A 126 -2.14 -6.38 -6.29
CA GLN A 126 -1.80 -6.58 -7.70
C GLN A 126 -1.94 -8.02 -8.16
N LEU A 127 -1.56 -9.02 -7.35
CA LEU A 127 -1.78 -10.43 -7.68
C LEU A 127 -3.27 -10.73 -7.83
N ILE A 128 -4.12 -10.23 -6.94
CA ILE A 128 -5.58 -10.37 -7.03
C ILE A 128 -6.09 -9.76 -8.35
N ALA A 129 -5.70 -8.52 -8.66
CA ALA A 129 -6.17 -7.85 -9.87
C ALA A 129 -5.68 -8.54 -11.16
N GLN A 130 -4.40 -8.94 -11.21
CA GLN A 130 -3.87 -9.73 -12.33
C GLN A 130 -4.66 -11.04 -12.54
N TRP A 131 -4.86 -11.78 -11.45
CA TRP A 131 -5.52 -13.08 -11.52
C TRP A 131 -6.98 -12.97 -11.97
N ILE A 132 -7.71 -11.99 -11.43
CA ILE A 132 -9.07 -11.68 -11.88
C ILE A 132 -9.08 -11.35 -13.39
N GLY A 133 -8.11 -10.58 -13.87
CA GLY A 133 -7.94 -10.29 -15.30
C GLY A 133 -7.68 -11.54 -16.14
N LEU A 134 -6.81 -12.43 -15.68
CA LEU A 134 -6.47 -13.67 -16.35
C LEU A 134 -7.65 -14.65 -16.46
N VAL A 135 -8.59 -14.62 -15.54
CA VAL A 135 -9.82 -15.42 -15.58
C VAL A 135 -11.01 -14.68 -16.21
N GLY A 136 -10.76 -13.57 -16.92
CA GLY A 136 -11.71 -12.90 -17.79
C GLY A 136 -12.64 -11.88 -17.11
N SER A 137 -12.35 -11.47 -15.87
CA SER A 137 -13.08 -10.38 -15.19
C SER A 137 -12.24 -9.10 -15.12
N LYS A 138 -12.87 -7.93 -14.95
CA LYS A 138 -12.18 -6.64 -14.95
C LYS A 138 -11.91 -6.17 -13.51
N ALA A 139 -10.64 -6.03 -13.15
CA ALA A 139 -10.23 -5.60 -11.83
C ALA A 139 -9.27 -4.42 -11.87
N ALA A 140 -9.42 -3.52 -10.90
CA ALA A 140 -8.54 -2.38 -10.67
C ALA A 140 -7.83 -2.52 -9.32
N VAL A 141 -6.81 -1.67 -9.12
CA VAL A 141 -6.10 -1.54 -7.85
C VAL A 141 -6.12 -0.10 -7.36
N MET A 142 -6.03 0.06 -6.05
CA MET A 142 -5.78 1.35 -5.41
C MET A 142 -4.72 1.17 -4.31
N GLY A 143 -3.60 1.86 -4.43
CA GLY A 143 -2.52 1.69 -3.46
C GLY A 143 -1.25 2.45 -3.81
N THR A 144 -0.16 2.03 -3.21
CA THR A 144 1.15 2.68 -3.24
C THR A 144 1.71 2.84 -4.66
N THR A 145 1.44 1.90 -5.54
CA THR A 145 1.92 1.93 -6.94
C THR A 145 1.01 2.72 -7.88
N GLY A 146 -0.08 3.26 -7.39
CA GLY A 146 -1.06 4.01 -8.16
C GLY A 146 -2.47 3.46 -8.06
N ASN A 147 -3.40 4.18 -8.68
CA ASN A 147 -4.83 3.87 -8.73
C ASN A 147 -5.26 3.68 -10.18
N GLY A 148 -5.94 2.58 -10.48
CA GLY A 148 -6.42 2.31 -11.85
C GLY A 148 -6.35 0.84 -12.23
N PHE A 149 -6.45 0.56 -13.53
CA PHE A 149 -6.13 -0.76 -14.08
C PHE A 149 -4.61 -0.93 -14.14
N LEU A 150 -4.12 -2.15 -14.09
CA LEU A 150 -2.67 -2.43 -13.99
C LEU A 150 -1.85 -1.92 -15.19
N ASP A 151 -2.49 -1.76 -16.35
CA ASP A 151 -1.91 -1.21 -17.57
C ASP A 151 -2.05 0.32 -17.70
N ASP A 152 -2.83 0.98 -16.81
CA ASP A 152 -3.04 2.43 -16.78
C ASP A 152 -3.17 2.92 -15.32
N LEU A 153 -2.10 2.81 -14.56
CA LEU A 153 -2.04 3.29 -13.18
C LEU A 153 -1.75 4.79 -13.15
N LYS A 154 -2.59 5.54 -12.46
CA LYS A 154 -2.35 6.94 -12.12
C LYS A 154 -1.63 7.04 -10.79
N GLU A 155 -0.64 7.92 -10.71
CA GLU A 155 0.13 8.14 -9.49
C GLU A 155 -0.78 8.41 -8.28
N ALA A 156 -0.44 7.82 -7.15
CA ALA A 156 -1.13 8.00 -5.87
C ALA A 156 -0.22 8.71 -4.87
N ALA A 157 -0.70 9.78 -4.26
CA ALA A 157 0.05 10.52 -3.24
C ALA A 157 0.25 9.72 -1.94
N ASN A 158 -0.60 8.75 -1.67
CA ASN A 158 -0.60 7.95 -0.45
C ASN A 158 -1.01 6.50 -0.74
N THR A 159 -0.51 5.55 0.06
CA THR A 159 -0.94 4.15 0.02
C THR A 159 -2.47 3.99 0.11
N THR A 160 -3.11 4.82 0.94
CA THR A 160 -4.56 4.93 1.03
C THR A 160 -4.92 6.40 0.87
N GLY A 161 -5.60 6.76 -0.19
CA GLY A 161 -6.02 8.12 -0.52
C GLY A 161 -6.90 8.74 0.57
N ASN A 162 -7.22 10.01 0.44
CA ASN A 162 -8.24 10.63 1.31
C ASN A 162 -9.64 10.11 0.96
N ALA A 163 -10.61 10.34 1.85
CA ALA A 163 -11.94 9.78 1.72
C ALA A 163 -12.67 10.19 0.42
N VAL A 164 -12.49 11.42 -0.03
CA VAL A 164 -13.08 11.92 -1.29
C VAL A 164 -12.40 11.28 -2.50
N GLU A 165 -11.07 11.26 -2.51
CA GLU A 165 -10.27 10.65 -3.57
C GLU A 165 -10.63 9.17 -3.77
N ILE A 166 -10.77 8.41 -2.66
CA ILE A 166 -11.14 6.99 -2.73
C ILE A 166 -12.50 6.83 -3.38
N GLN A 167 -13.53 7.53 -2.90
CA GLN A 167 -14.89 7.41 -3.40
C GLN A 167 -15.00 7.85 -4.86
N HIS A 168 -14.36 8.97 -5.21
CA HIS A 168 -14.32 9.48 -6.58
C HIS A 168 -13.64 8.49 -7.53
N THR A 169 -12.49 7.93 -7.12
CA THR A 169 -11.76 6.94 -7.93
C THR A 169 -12.58 5.67 -8.12
N LEU A 170 -13.22 5.14 -7.07
CA LEU A 170 -14.09 3.96 -7.17
C LEU A 170 -15.26 4.20 -8.14
N ALA A 171 -15.91 5.36 -8.08
CA ALA A 171 -16.98 5.70 -9.03
C ALA A 171 -16.46 5.79 -10.48
N SER A 172 -15.29 6.39 -10.69
CA SER A 172 -14.64 6.46 -12.02
C SER A 172 -14.26 5.08 -12.55
N LEU A 173 -13.78 4.17 -11.70
CA LEU A 173 -13.47 2.80 -12.07
C LEU A 173 -14.73 1.99 -12.40
N ALA A 174 -15.84 2.22 -11.67
CA ALA A 174 -17.14 1.61 -11.97
C ALA A 174 -17.70 2.08 -13.33
N GLU A 175 -17.57 3.36 -13.65
CA GLU A 175 -17.93 3.88 -14.98
C GLU A 175 -17.11 3.20 -16.10
N GLN A 176 -15.89 2.83 -15.82
CA GLN A 176 -15.01 2.07 -16.69
C GLN A 176 -15.25 0.55 -16.62
N GLN A 177 -16.34 0.11 -15.96
CA GLN A 177 -16.76 -1.28 -15.84
C GLN A 177 -15.83 -2.18 -15.00
N ALA A 178 -15.11 -1.63 -14.02
CA ALA A 178 -14.43 -2.44 -13.02
C ALA A 178 -15.46 -3.23 -12.21
N GLN A 179 -15.31 -4.54 -12.16
CA GLN A 179 -16.16 -5.44 -11.37
C GLN A 179 -15.59 -5.67 -9.97
N TYR A 180 -14.28 -5.53 -9.85
CA TYR A 180 -13.54 -5.68 -8.60
C TYR A 180 -12.53 -4.54 -8.47
N THR A 181 -12.28 -4.12 -7.23
CA THR A 181 -11.16 -3.23 -6.91
C THR A 181 -10.46 -3.72 -5.65
N ALA A 182 -9.15 -4.01 -5.76
CA ALA A 182 -8.31 -4.38 -4.63
C ALA A 182 -7.62 -3.12 -4.08
N LEU A 183 -7.86 -2.80 -2.79
CA LEU A 183 -7.37 -1.59 -2.14
C LEU A 183 -6.33 -1.93 -1.08
N GLU A 184 -5.22 -1.20 -1.08
CA GLU A 184 -4.33 -1.16 0.07
C GLU A 184 -4.96 -0.32 1.18
N VAL A 185 -5.24 -0.94 2.33
CA VAL A 185 -5.85 -0.30 3.49
C VAL A 185 -4.81 -0.14 4.59
N SER A 186 -4.21 1.05 4.69
CA SER A 186 -3.21 1.39 5.70
C SER A 186 -3.85 1.62 7.07
N SER A 187 -3.09 1.40 8.14
CA SER A 187 -3.53 1.70 9.50
C SER A 187 -3.91 3.18 9.71
N HIS A 188 -3.18 4.09 9.05
CA HIS A 188 -3.54 5.52 9.02
C HIS A 188 -4.90 5.75 8.36
N GLY A 189 -5.16 5.09 7.22
CA GLY A 189 -6.44 5.19 6.51
C GLY A 189 -7.61 4.71 7.36
N LEU A 190 -7.41 3.65 8.14
CA LEU A 190 -8.41 3.12 9.08
C LEU A 190 -8.68 4.09 10.24
N ILE A 191 -7.63 4.52 10.96
CA ILE A 191 -7.77 5.45 12.10
C ILE A 191 -8.38 6.79 11.70
N GLN A 192 -8.01 7.30 10.52
CA GLN A 192 -8.52 8.56 9.99
C GLN A 192 -9.90 8.43 9.32
N GLY A 193 -10.50 7.24 9.31
CA GLY A 193 -11.84 7.02 8.75
C GLY A 193 -11.92 7.20 7.23
N ARG A 194 -10.78 7.14 6.51
CA ARG A 194 -10.76 7.39 5.06
C ARG A 194 -11.55 6.37 4.25
N VAL A 195 -11.69 5.15 4.77
CA VAL A 195 -12.41 4.02 4.18
C VAL A 195 -13.70 3.65 4.95
N LYS A 196 -14.16 4.52 5.84
CA LYS A 196 -15.22 4.21 6.83
C LYS A 196 -16.54 3.76 6.20
N SER A 197 -16.92 4.33 5.07
CA SER A 197 -18.17 3.98 4.38
C SER A 197 -18.04 2.81 3.41
N LEU A 198 -16.83 2.24 3.25
CA LEU A 198 -16.64 1.11 2.34
C LEU A 198 -17.12 -0.20 2.96
N SER A 199 -17.75 -1.03 2.11
CA SER A 199 -18.07 -2.43 2.40
C SER A 199 -17.15 -3.32 1.58
N PHE A 200 -16.55 -4.32 2.22
CA PHE A 200 -15.59 -5.21 1.59
C PHE A 200 -16.16 -6.61 1.40
N ALA A 201 -16.15 -7.12 0.18
CA ALA A 201 -16.49 -8.51 -0.11
C ALA A 201 -15.44 -9.46 0.51
N ALA A 202 -14.18 -9.01 0.61
CA ALA A 202 -13.14 -9.69 1.35
C ALA A 202 -12.15 -8.68 1.96
N GLY A 203 -11.71 -8.94 3.18
CA GLY A 203 -10.59 -8.28 3.84
C GLY A 203 -9.43 -9.25 3.99
N VAL A 204 -8.20 -8.80 3.77
CA VAL A 204 -6.99 -9.63 3.87
C VAL A 204 -6.06 -9.05 4.91
N PHE A 205 -5.61 -9.88 5.86
CA PHE A 205 -4.52 -9.55 6.78
C PHE A 205 -3.25 -10.31 6.41
N THR A 206 -2.16 -9.56 6.19
CA THR A 206 -0.90 -10.13 5.72
C THR A 206 0.05 -10.51 6.85
N ASN A 207 0.43 -9.54 7.66
CA ASN A 207 1.34 -9.67 8.80
C ASN A 207 1.41 -8.39 9.62
N LEU A 208 2.00 -8.49 10.83
CA LEU A 208 2.30 -7.34 11.67
C LEU A 208 3.78 -7.36 12.10
N SER A 209 4.53 -6.37 11.71
CA SER A 209 5.90 -6.15 12.17
C SER A 209 6.10 -4.69 12.56
N ARG A 210 7.22 -4.36 13.24
CA ARG A 210 7.50 -3.01 13.74
C ARG A 210 7.56 -2.00 12.60
N ASP A 211 6.59 -1.09 12.57
CA ASP A 211 6.52 0.07 11.69
C ASP A 211 5.53 1.10 12.27
N HIS A 212 5.63 2.36 11.85
CA HIS A 212 4.69 3.44 12.19
C HIS A 212 4.43 3.65 13.70
N LEU A 213 5.38 3.30 14.57
CA LEU A 213 5.25 3.53 16.02
C LEU A 213 5.35 5.01 16.40
N ASP A 214 5.90 5.84 15.54
CA ASP A 214 5.85 7.29 15.62
C ASP A 214 4.41 7.84 15.60
N TYR A 215 3.49 7.13 14.94
CA TYR A 215 2.08 7.48 14.85
C TYR A 215 1.20 6.71 15.84
N HIS A 216 1.40 5.39 15.97
CA HIS A 216 0.53 4.52 16.77
C HIS A 216 0.97 4.39 18.23
N GLY A 217 2.20 4.77 18.58
CA GLY A 217 2.74 4.65 19.93
C GLY A 217 3.18 3.22 20.29
N THR A 218 2.29 2.24 20.19
CA THR A 218 2.56 0.84 20.55
C THR A 218 2.22 -0.14 19.44
N MET A 219 2.79 -1.36 19.49
CA MET A 219 2.44 -2.45 18.57
C MET A 219 0.99 -2.90 18.76
N GLU A 220 0.45 -2.82 19.97
CA GLU A 220 -0.94 -3.17 20.27
C GLU A 220 -1.91 -2.19 19.60
N GLU A 221 -1.68 -0.89 19.72
CA GLU A 221 -2.49 0.13 19.03
C GLU A 221 -2.40 0.01 17.51
N TYR A 222 -1.21 -0.32 17.00
CA TYR A 222 -0.99 -0.58 15.58
C TYR A 222 -1.78 -1.81 15.09
N ALA A 223 -1.78 -2.91 15.87
CA ALA A 223 -2.58 -4.09 15.60
C ALA A 223 -4.09 -3.77 15.63
N ASN A 224 -4.55 -3.09 16.70
CA ASN A 224 -5.95 -2.72 16.86
C ASN A 224 -6.44 -1.83 15.72
N ALA A 225 -5.61 -0.89 15.24
CA ALA A 225 -5.95 -0.08 14.08
C ALA A 225 -6.25 -0.92 12.84
N LYS A 226 -5.45 -1.95 12.55
CA LYS A 226 -5.67 -2.86 11.41
C LYS A 226 -6.87 -3.79 11.61
N LEU A 227 -7.10 -4.25 12.85
CA LEU A 227 -8.23 -5.12 13.18
C LEU A 227 -9.57 -4.46 12.85
N THR A 228 -9.65 -3.12 12.89
CA THR A 228 -10.88 -2.40 12.55
C THR A 228 -11.41 -2.69 11.15
N LEU A 229 -10.56 -3.09 10.19
CA LEU A 229 -11.01 -3.53 8.87
C LEU A 229 -12.00 -4.69 8.95
N PHE A 230 -11.85 -5.56 9.93
CA PHE A 230 -12.65 -6.78 10.09
C PHE A 230 -13.77 -6.64 11.12
N THR A 231 -13.70 -5.62 12.00
CA THR A 231 -14.62 -5.47 13.15
C THR A 231 -15.53 -4.25 13.07
N LEU A 232 -15.10 -3.19 12.36
CA LEU A 232 -15.88 -1.95 12.24
C LEU A 232 -16.42 -1.71 10.83
N HIS A 233 -15.87 -2.40 9.83
CA HIS A 233 -16.40 -2.36 8.46
C HIS A 233 -17.26 -3.60 8.19
N GLN A 234 -18.20 -3.46 7.25
CA GLN A 234 -18.80 -4.64 6.65
C GLN A 234 -17.71 -5.35 5.83
N CYS A 235 -17.33 -6.54 6.28
CA CYS A 235 -16.35 -7.39 5.64
C CYS A 235 -16.92 -8.81 5.60
N ASP A 236 -17.30 -9.27 4.39
CA ASP A 236 -18.03 -10.53 4.25
C ASP A 236 -17.14 -11.74 4.51
N GLN A 237 -15.86 -11.68 4.09
CA GLN A 237 -14.85 -12.72 4.30
C GLN A 237 -13.57 -12.12 4.88
N ALA A 238 -13.02 -12.70 5.93
CA ALA A 238 -11.76 -12.29 6.53
C ALA A 238 -10.66 -13.33 6.21
N ILE A 239 -9.75 -13.00 5.32
CA ILE A 239 -8.63 -13.87 4.89
C ILE A 239 -7.42 -13.52 5.75
N ILE A 240 -7.04 -14.41 6.63
CA ILE A 240 -6.08 -14.11 7.71
C ILE A 240 -4.86 -15.01 7.61
N ASN A 241 -3.68 -14.41 7.49
CA ASN A 241 -2.41 -15.12 7.64
C ASN A 241 -2.22 -15.55 9.09
N VAL A 242 -2.29 -16.85 9.38
CA VAL A 242 -2.15 -17.40 10.73
C VAL A 242 -0.74 -17.86 11.07
N ASP A 243 0.21 -17.75 10.15
CA ASP A 243 1.64 -17.87 10.44
C ASP A 243 2.17 -16.63 11.19
N ASP A 244 1.41 -15.54 11.18
CA ASP A 244 1.59 -14.37 12.03
C ASP A 244 0.83 -14.55 13.35
N GLU A 245 1.50 -14.33 14.50
CA GLU A 245 0.91 -14.55 15.84
C GLU A 245 -0.35 -13.68 16.06
N VAL A 246 -0.35 -12.43 15.57
CA VAL A 246 -1.49 -11.53 15.69
C VAL A 246 -2.63 -12.03 14.80
N GLY A 247 -2.33 -12.47 13.58
CA GLY A 247 -3.29 -13.08 12.68
C GLY A 247 -3.91 -14.35 13.26
N ALA A 248 -3.11 -15.24 13.84
CA ALA A 248 -3.62 -16.45 14.50
C ALA A 248 -4.58 -16.11 15.66
N ALA A 249 -4.28 -15.06 16.44
CA ALA A 249 -5.17 -14.60 17.50
C ALA A 249 -6.48 -14.03 16.96
N TRP A 250 -6.44 -13.27 15.86
CA TRP A 250 -7.63 -12.69 15.22
C TRP A 250 -8.53 -13.76 14.56
N ALA A 251 -7.92 -14.74 13.87
CA ALA A 251 -8.67 -15.82 13.22
C ALA A 251 -9.50 -16.66 14.22
N LYS A 252 -9.07 -16.74 15.49
CA LYS A 252 -9.86 -17.39 16.56
C LYS A 252 -11.04 -16.56 17.06
N GLN A 253 -11.08 -15.25 16.78
CA GLN A 253 -12.11 -14.33 17.25
C GLN A 253 -13.12 -13.98 16.15
N LEU A 254 -12.70 -14.00 14.88
CA LEU A 254 -13.51 -13.61 13.74
C LEU A 254 -14.29 -14.82 13.21
N THR A 255 -15.63 -14.72 13.23
CA THR A 255 -16.53 -15.83 12.83
C THR A 255 -16.53 -16.12 11.32
N ASN A 256 -16.09 -15.17 10.50
CA ASN A 256 -15.99 -15.25 9.05
C ASN A 256 -14.54 -15.40 8.56
N ALA A 257 -13.62 -15.80 9.44
CA ALA A 257 -12.22 -15.93 9.10
C ALA A 257 -11.93 -17.21 8.30
N ILE A 258 -11.14 -17.06 7.27
CA ILE A 258 -10.46 -18.15 6.55
C ILE A 258 -8.97 -18.04 6.89
N ALA A 259 -8.48 -18.99 7.65
CA ALA A 259 -7.08 -19.08 8.05
C ALA A 259 -6.22 -19.50 6.86
N VAL A 260 -5.12 -18.80 6.61
CA VAL A 260 -4.15 -19.16 5.57
C VAL A 260 -2.80 -19.40 6.21
N SER A 261 -2.17 -20.55 5.91
CA SER A 261 -0.87 -20.94 6.46
C SER A 261 0.01 -21.59 5.40
N LEU A 262 1.33 -21.40 5.52
CA LEU A 262 2.35 -22.14 4.75
C LEU A 262 2.73 -23.49 5.38
N ALA A 263 2.07 -23.89 6.48
CA ALA A 263 2.23 -25.18 7.15
C ALA A 263 0.85 -25.82 7.39
N PRO A 264 0.77 -27.17 7.46
CA PRO A 264 -0.47 -27.84 7.79
C PRO A 264 -1.01 -27.39 9.15
N THR A 265 -2.29 -27.07 9.20
CA THR A 265 -2.98 -26.66 10.43
C THR A 265 -4.34 -27.35 10.56
N THR A 266 -4.69 -27.72 11.79
CA THR A 266 -6.00 -28.23 12.18
C THR A 266 -6.67 -27.38 13.26
N GLU A 267 -6.06 -26.25 13.57
CA GLU A 267 -6.55 -25.35 14.63
C GLU A 267 -7.76 -24.51 14.21
N PHE A 268 -8.00 -24.38 12.90
CA PHE A 268 -9.03 -23.54 12.36
C PHE A 268 -10.02 -24.35 11.51
N GLU A 269 -11.31 -24.16 11.77
CA GLU A 269 -12.39 -24.86 11.06
C GLU A 269 -12.38 -24.54 9.55
N HIS A 270 -12.15 -23.25 9.23
CA HIS A 270 -12.03 -22.78 7.86
C HIS A 270 -10.58 -22.41 7.58
N ALA A 271 -9.89 -23.24 6.81
CA ALA A 271 -8.49 -23.02 6.51
C ALA A 271 -8.11 -23.42 5.08
N LEU A 272 -7.12 -22.72 4.54
CA LEU A 272 -6.32 -23.12 3.37
C LEU A 272 -4.85 -23.17 3.80
N TRP A 273 -4.18 -24.29 3.65
CA TRP A 273 -2.81 -24.44 4.12
C TRP A 273 -1.93 -25.17 3.12
N ALA A 274 -0.62 -24.89 3.16
CA ALA A 274 0.34 -25.58 2.34
C ALA A 274 0.80 -26.90 3.00
N SER A 275 0.72 -28.01 2.27
CA SER A 275 1.31 -29.28 2.68
C SER A 275 2.79 -29.35 2.29
N GLN A 276 3.18 -28.62 1.25
CA GLN A 276 4.57 -28.49 0.80
C GLN A 276 4.75 -27.18 0.02
N VAL A 277 5.85 -26.49 0.27
CA VAL A 277 6.31 -25.35 -0.54
C VAL A 277 7.67 -25.67 -1.12
N ALA A 278 7.84 -25.50 -2.42
CA ALA A 278 9.11 -25.68 -3.12
C ALA A 278 9.49 -24.39 -3.86
N TYR A 279 10.73 -23.96 -3.66
CA TYR A 279 11.30 -22.77 -4.29
C TYR A 279 12.30 -23.22 -5.37
N ALA A 280 12.13 -22.69 -6.57
CA ALA A 280 13.01 -22.98 -7.71
C ALA A 280 13.32 -21.70 -8.50
N LYS A 281 14.29 -21.77 -9.41
CA LYS A 281 14.60 -20.65 -10.32
C LYS A 281 13.40 -20.25 -11.20
N SER A 282 12.50 -21.20 -11.48
CA SER A 282 11.27 -20.97 -12.26
C SER A 282 10.10 -20.42 -11.45
N GLY A 283 10.24 -20.28 -10.11
CA GLY A 283 9.17 -19.78 -9.26
C GLY A 283 8.88 -20.64 -8.05
N ILE A 284 7.69 -20.45 -7.51
CA ILE A 284 7.18 -21.10 -6.30
C ILE A 284 6.17 -22.17 -6.70
N THR A 285 6.28 -23.36 -6.14
CA THR A 285 5.28 -24.42 -6.27
C THR A 285 4.75 -24.76 -4.88
N ILE A 286 3.43 -24.68 -4.68
CA ILE A 286 2.75 -24.93 -3.43
C ILE A 286 1.77 -26.09 -3.63
N ARG A 287 1.93 -27.16 -2.84
CA ARG A 287 0.87 -28.16 -2.65
C ARG A 287 0.03 -27.71 -1.47
N PHE A 288 -1.25 -27.58 -1.67
CA PHE A 288 -2.18 -27.09 -0.66
C PHE A 288 -3.32 -28.07 -0.41
N ASP A 289 -3.97 -27.92 0.74
CA ASP A 289 -5.20 -28.60 1.14
C ASP A 289 -6.04 -27.67 2.04
N GLY A 290 -7.21 -28.11 2.46
CA GLY A 290 -8.12 -27.38 3.33
C GLY A 290 -9.55 -27.33 2.80
N GLN A 291 -10.32 -26.32 3.22
CA GLN A 291 -11.74 -26.22 2.91
C GLN A 291 -12.07 -26.14 1.40
N PHE A 292 -11.11 -25.74 0.57
CA PHE A 292 -11.27 -25.68 -0.88
C PHE A 292 -10.76 -26.95 -1.60
N GLY A 293 -10.38 -28.00 -0.81
CA GLY A 293 -9.80 -29.24 -1.30
C GLY A 293 -8.35 -29.09 -1.75
N GLU A 294 -7.69 -30.23 -1.99
CA GLU A 294 -6.29 -30.29 -2.37
C GLU A 294 -5.99 -29.75 -3.78
N GLY A 295 -4.74 -29.40 -4.01
CA GLY A 295 -4.26 -28.99 -5.32
C GLY A 295 -2.77 -28.61 -5.34
N THR A 296 -2.30 -28.20 -6.52
CA THR A 296 -0.94 -27.69 -6.70
C THR A 296 -0.99 -26.36 -7.43
N LEU A 297 -0.42 -25.34 -6.84
CA LEU A 297 -0.32 -23.98 -7.34
C LEU A 297 1.13 -23.69 -7.75
N HIS A 298 1.33 -23.19 -8.97
CA HIS A 298 2.65 -22.77 -9.45
C HIS A 298 2.60 -21.36 -9.99
N ALA A 299 3.52 -20.48 -9.50
CA ALA A 299 3.63 -19.11 -9.98
C ALA A 299 5.11 -18.68 -10.10
N PRO A 300 5.47 -17.86 -11.12
CA PRO A 300 6.85 -17.40 -11.36
C PRO A 300 7.25 -16.25 -10.42
N LEU A 301 7.11 -16.47 -9.12
CA LEU A 301 7.44 -15.50 -8.05
C LEU A 301 8.65 -16.00 -7.27
N ILE A 302 9.39 -15.09 -6.64
CA ILE A 302 10.59 -15.38 -5.86
C ILE A 302 10.35 -14.99 -4.40
N GLY A 303 10.85 -15.81 -3.48
CA GLY A 303 10.88 -15.55 -2.03
C GLY A 303 9.73 -16.18 -1.24
N GLU A 304 10.04 -16.60 -0.04
CA GLU A 304 9.12 -17.28 0.88
C GLU A 304 7.90 -16.42 1.20
N PHE A 305 8.09 -15.12 1.45
CA PHE A 305 6.99 -14.19 1.71
C PHE A 305 6.02 -14.07 0.51
N ASN A 306 6.48 -14.33 -0.73
CA ASN A 306 5.59 -14.37 -1.88
C ASN A 306 4.79 -15.68 -1.94
N ALA A 307 5.23 -16.76 -1.31
CA ALA A 307 4.37 -17.94 -1.13
C ALA A 307 3.16 -17.61 -0.23
N ALA A 308 3.38 -16.90 0.88
CA ALA A 308 2.28 -16.41 1.73
C ALA A 308 1.36 -15.43 0.98
N ASN A 309 1.92 -14.45 0.28
CA ASN A 309 1.15 -13.49 -0.52
C ASN A 309 0.29 -14.19 -1.59
N LEU A 310 0.87 -15.18 -2.27
CA LEU A 310 0.18 -15.98 -3.29
C LEU A 310 -0.97 -16.79 -2.69
N MET A 311 -0.74 -17.45 -1.54
CA MET A 311 -1.78 -18.22 -0.85
C MET A 311 -2.92 -17.32 -0.35
N LEU A 312 -2.61 -16.13 0.16
CA LEU A 312 -3.61 -15.15 0.59
C LEU A 312 -4.44 -14.64 -0.59
N ALA A 313 -3.80 -14.31 -1.72
CA ALA A 313 -4.50 -13.91 -2.93
C ALA A 313 -5.39 -15.05 -3.46
N PHE A 314 -4.88 -16.28 -3.50
CA PHE A 314 -5.61 -17.47 -3.92
C PHE A 314 -6.83 -17.75 -3.04
N ALA A 315 -6.66 -17.75 -1.70
CA ALA A 315 -7.74 -17.91 -0.74
C ALA A 315 -8.82 -16.83 -0.90
N THR A 316 -8.41 -15.58 -1.15
CA THR A 316 -9.32 -14.47 -1.40
C THR A 316 -10.19 -14.74 -2.63
N LEU A 317 -9.60 -15.15 -3.74
CA LEU A 317 -10.33 -15.42 -4.98
C LEU A 317 -11.28 -16.62 -4.85
N LEU A 318 -10.82 -17.69 -4.19
CA LEU A 318 -11.68 -18.84 -3.88
C LEU A 318 -12.87 -18.46 -3.00
N SER A 319 -12.67 -17.61 -1.98
CA SER A 319 -13.74 -17.13 -1.11
C SER A 319 -14.77 -16.25 -1.83
N LEU A 320 -14.35 -15.56 -2.88
CA LEU A 320 -15.21 -14.75 -3.74
C LEU A 320 -15.97 -15.58 -4.81
N GLY A 321 -15.70 -16.91 -4.87
CA GLY A 321 -16.38 -17.85 -5.76
C GLY A 321 -15.75 -18.02 -7.14
N PHE A 322 -14.49 -17.61 -7.34
CA PHE A 322 -13.77 -17.92 -8.57
C PHE A 322 -13.47 -19.43 -8.65
N ASP A 323 -13.54 -19.97 -9.87
CA ASP A 323 -13.30 -21.40 -10.08
C ASP A 323 -11.84 -21.77 -9.82
N LYS A 324 -11.62 -22.82 -8.98
CA LYS A 324 -10.29 -23.28 -8.60
C LYS A 324 -9.46 -23.73 -9.78
N SER A 325 -10.07 -24.43 -10.75
CA SER A 325 -9.36 -24.93 -11.93
C SER A 325 -8.86 -23.80 -12.84
N ASP A 326 -9.68 -22.75 -13.02
CA ASP A 326 -9.31 -21.58 -13.81
C ASP A 326 -8.17 -20.80 -13.16
N LEU A 327 -8.24 -20.62 -11.83
CA LEU A 327 -7.16 -19.99 -11.07
C LEU A 327 -5.85 -20.78 -11.18
N LEU A 328 -5.89 -22.11 -11.01
CA LEU A 328 -4.70 -22.95 -11.12
C LEU A 328 -4.11 -22.95 -12.54
N ALA A 329 -4.97 -22.95 -13.57
CA ALA A 329 -4.53 -22.93 -14.97
C ALA A 329 -3.84 -21.61 -15.36
N THR A 330 -4.18 -20.51 -14.71
CA THR A 330 -3.67 -19.16 -15.02
C THR A 330 -2.54 -18.70 -14.10
N ALA A 331 -2.32 -19.36 -12.97
CA ALA A 331 -1.33 -18.96 -11.96
C ALA A 331 0.10 -18.79 -12.51
N ALA A 332 0.51 -19.63 -13.47
CA ALA A 332 1.83 -19.53 -14.13
C ALA A 332 2.00 -18.28 -15.01
N GLN A 333 0.91 -17.53 -15.28
CA GLN A 333 0.93 -16.29 -16.05
C GLN A 333 1.02 -15.05 -15.19
N LEU A 334 0.96 -15.19 -13.86
CA LEU A 334 1.15 -14.09 -12.92
C LEU A 334 2.54 -13.49 -13.11
N GLN A 335 2.62 -12.17 -13.00
CA GLN A 335 3.88 -11.43 -13.13
C GLN A 335 4.34 -10.89 -11.78
N PRO A 336 5.64 -10.80 -11.53
CA PRO A 336 6.17 -10.06 -10.40
C PRO A 336 5.65 -8.62 -10.37
N VAL A 337 5.45 -8.10 -9.18
CA VAL A 337 5.01 -6.71 -9.00
C VAL A 337 6.20 -5.77 -9.11
N LEU A 338 6.04 -4.67 -9.85
CA LEU A 338 7.08 -3.69 -10.08
C LEU A 338 7.72 -3.20 -8.76
N GLY A 339 9.05 -3.27 -8.69
CA GLY A 339 9.80 -2.88 -7.50
C GLY A 339 9.54 -3.76 -6.26
N ARG A 340 9.07 -4.98 -6.44
CA ARG A 340 8.86 -6.00 -5.39
C ARG A 340 9.56 -7.29 -5.79
N MET A 341 10.79 -7.49 -5.28
CA MET A 341 11.66 -8.59 -5.71
C MET A 341 11.79 -8.70 -7.24
N GLU A 342 11.83 -7.56 -7.91
CA GLU A 342 11.92 -7.48 -9.36
C GLU A 342 13.33 -7.79 -9.83
N LEU A 343 13.47 -8.83 -10.64
CA LEU A 343 14.76 -9.34 -11.11
C LEU A 343 15.18 -8.69 -12.44
N PHE A 344 16.37 -8.15 -12.48
CA PHE A 344 17.07 -7.67 -13.66
C PHE A 344 18.32 -8.53 -13.90
N GLN A 345 18.44 -9.10 -15.10
CA GLN A 345 19.52 -10.02 -15.43
C GLN A 345 20.03 -9.77 -16.84
N ALA A 346 21.36 -9.65 -16.99
CA ALA A 346 22.06 -9.67 -18.26
C ALA A 346 23.01 -10.87 -18.31
N GLU A 347 23.40 -11.27 -19.51
CA GLU A 347 24.31 -12.40 -19.73
C GLU A 347 25.69 -12.11 -19.12
N ASN A 348 26.26 -13.09 -18.41
CA ASN A 348 27.58 -12.99 -17.75
C ASN A 348 27.74 -11.81 -16.77
N ARG A 349 26.66 -11.35 -16.15
CA ARG A 349 26.66 -10.30 -15.13
C ARG A 349 25.98 -10.79 -13.85
N ALA A 350 26.29 -10.16 -12.72
CA ALA A 350 25.54 -10.34 -11.48
C ALA A 350 24.08 -9.98 -11.68
N LYS A 351 23.18 -10.69 -11.00
CA LYS A 351 21.75 -10.38 -10.98
C LYS A 351 21.49 -9.17 -10.08
N VAL A 352 20.64 -8.26 -10.52
CA VAL A 352 20.15 -7.16 -9.68
C VAL A 352 18.69 -7.43 -9.34
N VAL A 353 18.37 -7.35 -8.06
CA VAL A 353 16.99 -7.45 -7.56
C VAL A 353 16.61 -6.12 -6.93
N VAL A 354 15.55 -5.50 -7.41
CA VAL A 354 15.00 -4.25 -6.87
C VAL A 354 13.81 -4.58 -5.97
N ASP A 355 13.86 -4.06 -4.72
CA ASP A 355 12.79 -4.29 -3.74
C ASP A 355 12.50 -3.04 -2.92
N TYR A 356 11.26 -2.91 -2.46
CA TYR A 356 10.80 -1.82 -1.59
C TYR A 356 11.13 -2.03 -0.10
N ALA A 357 11.91 -3.03 0.26
CA ALA A 357 12.27 -3.36 1.63
C ALA A 357 12.97 -2.17 2.32
N HIS A 358 12.23 -1.45 3.16
CA HIS A 358 12.68 -0.23 3.86
C HIS A 358 12.47 -0.32 5.38
N THR A 359 12.14 -1.52 5.88
CA THR A 359 12.06 -1.85 7.31
C THR A 359 13.00 -2.99 7.65
N PRO A 360 13.41 -3.17 8.93
CA PRO A 360 14.27 -4.27 9.34
C PRO A 360 13.72 -5.65 8.92
N ASP A 361 12.47 -5.95 9.24
CA ASP A 361 11.81 -7.21 8.89
C ASP A 361 11.76 -7.45 7.36
N ALA A 362 11.41 -6.43 6.58
CA ALA A 362 11.35 -6.56 5.13
C ALA A 362 12.74 -6.80 4.52
N LEU A 363 13.78 -6.12 5.00
CA LEU A 363 15.16 -6.32 4.55
C LEU A 363 15.67 -7.72 4.90
N GLU A 364 15.36 -8.19 6.12
CA GLU A 364 15.70 -9.53 6.57
C GLU A 364 15.10 -10.60 5.66
N LYS A 365 13.79 -10.53 5.42
CA LYS A 365 13.07 -11.45 4.55
C LYS A 365 13.56 -11.41 3.11
N ALA A 366 13.86 -10.22 2.58
CA ALA A 366 14.38 -10.07 1.22
C ALA A 366 15.76 -10.74 1.08
N LEU A 367 16.68 -10.52 2.03
CA LEU A 367 18.02 -11.14 2.01
C LEU A 367 17.94 -12.65 2.18
N GLN A 368 17.12 -13.16 3.11
CA GLN A 368 16.90 -14.62 3.31
C GLN A 368 16.36 -15.26 2.02
N ALA A 369 15.35 -14.63 1.40
CA ALA A 369 14.79 -15.13 0.16
C ALA A 369 15.81 -15.21 -0.99
N LEU A 370 16.67 -14.21 -1.11
CA LEU A 370 17.70 -14.18 -2.16
C LEU A 370 18.85 -15.13 -1.89
N ARG A 371 19.16 -15.39 -0.63
CA ARG A 371 20.26 -16.30 -0.26
C ARG A 371 20.07 -17.71 -0.83
N VAL A 372 18.83 -18.21 -0.88
CA VAL A 372 18.51 -19.53 -1.44
C VAL A 372 18.83 -19.61 -2.96
N HIS A 373 18.84 -18.47 -3.66
CA HIS A 373 19.08 -18.38 -5.10
C HIS A 373 20.47 -17.85 -5.46
N CYS A 374 21.32 -17.55 -4.45
CA CYS A 374 22.63 -16.94 -4.64
C CYS A 374 23.73 -18.00 -4.47
N ASP A 375 24.34 -18.38 -5.58
CA ASP A 375 25.48 -19.30 -5.60
C ASP A 375 26.83 -18.59 -5.28
N GLY A 376 26.83 -17.26 -5.32
CA GLY A 376 27.97 -16.37 -5.05
C GLY A 376 27.79 -15.51 -3.81
N GLN A 377 28.29 -14.26 -3.89
CA GLN A 377 28.11 -13.27 -2.83
C GLN A 377 26.77 -12.55 -2.96
N LEU A 378 26.11 -12.32 -1.82
CA LEU A 378 24.90 -11.54 -1.71
C LEU A 378 25.26 -10.12 -1.27
N TRP A 379 25.04 -9.14 -2.15
CA TRP A 379 25.26 -7.73 -1.89
C TRP A 379 23.97 -7.08 -1.41
N ALA A 380 24.04 -6.30 -0.33
CA ALA A 380 22.94 -5.50 0.18
C ALA A 380 23.22 -4.01 -0.03
N ILE A 381 22.51 -3.35 -0.93
CA ILE A 381 22.58 -1.91 -1.16
C ILE A 381 21.28 -1.29 -0.63
N PHE A 382 21.36 -0.41 0.36
CA PHE A 382 20.19 0.24 0.93
C PHE A 382 20.53 1.55 1.62
N GLY A 383 19.52 2.38 1.82
CA GLY A 383 19.55 3.59 2.61
C GLY A 383 18.36 3.67 3.56
N CYS A 384 18.34 4.71 4.39
CA CYS A 384 17.21 5.00 5.27
C CYS A 384 16.69 6.42 5.01
N GLY A 385 15.38 6.60 5.16
CA GLY A 385 14.75 7.91 5.03
C GLY A 385 15.08 8.84 6.19
N GLY A 386 15.28 10.13 5.89
CA GLY A 386 15.28 11.21 6.87
C GLY A 386 13.87 11.56 7.31
N ASP A 387 13.73 12.27 8.45
CA ASP A 387 12.46 12.65 9.06
C ASP A 387 11.51 11.45 9.27
N ARG A 388 12.09 10.31 9.68
CA ARG A 388 11.43 9.03 9.94
C ARG A 388 12.03 8.36 11.17
N ASP A 389 11.52 7.16 11.54
CA ASP A 389 12.05 6.36 12.66
C ASP A 389 13.56 6.10 12.50
N ALA A 390 14.38 6.86 13.25
CA ALA A 390 15.83 6.68 13.26
C ALA A 390 16.25 5.36 13.94
N GLY A 391 15.39 4.80 14.81
CA GLY A 391 15.70 3.55 15.52
C GLY A 391 15.86 2.35 14.61
N LYS A 392 15.27 2.35 13.42
CA LYS A 392 15.43 1.27 12.44
C LYS A 392 16.78 1.29 11.70
N ARG A 393 17.50 2.42 11.66
CA ARG A 393 18.74 2.60 10.90
C ARG A 393 19.82 1.59 11.29
N PRO A 394 20.23 1.50 12.58
CA PRO A 394 21.22 0.51 13.01
C PRO A 394 20.72 -0.93 12.87
N MET A 395 19.43 -1.19 13.09
CA MET A 395 18.85 -2.54 12.95
C MET A 395 18.93 -3.06 11.51
N MET A 396 18.65 -2.21 10.52
CA MET A 396 18.76 -2.58 9.11
C MET A 396 20.23 -2.88 8.73
N ALA A 397 21.17 -2.11 9.24
CA ALA A 397 22.60 -2.33 9.00
C ALA A 397 23.10 -3.65 9.62
N GLU A 398 22.71 -3.95 10.86
CA GLU A 398 22.99 -5.23 11.51
C GLU A 398 22.46 -6.43 10.70
N ILE A 399 21.22 -6.36 10.23
CA ILE A 399 20.60 -7.39 9.40
C ILE A 399 21.37 -7.58 8.09
N ALA A 400 21.73 -6.47 7.43
CA ALA A 400 22.49 -6.52 6.19
C ALA A 400 23.88 -7.14 6.39
N GLU A 401 24.57 -6.84 7.50
CA GLU A 401 25.87 -7.44 7.85
C GLU A 401 25.74 -8.94 8.17
N ARG A 402 24.67 -9.33 8.82
CA ARG A 402 24.45 -10.73 9.23
C ARG A 402 24.06 -11.65 8.06
N LEU A 403 23.31 -11.18 7.10
CA LEU A 403 22.72 -11.98 6.01
C LEU A 403 23.35 -11.75 4.65
N GLY A 404 23.95 -10.58 4.43
CA GLY A 404 24.70 -10.24 3.23
C GLY A 404 26.20 -10.54 3.36
N ASP A 405 26.89 -10.71 2.24
CA ASP A 405 28.34 -10.83 2.20
C ASP A 405 29.00 -9.49 1.99
N LYS A 406 28.30 -8.55 1.35
CA LYS A 406 28.74 -7.17 1.10
C LYS A 406 27.63 -6.19 1.47
N VAL A 407 27.99 -5.15 2.21
CA VAL A 407 27.08 -4.07 2.61
C VAL A 407 27.49 -2.78 1.96
N VAL A 408 26.58 -2.16 1.24
CA VAL A 408 26.73 -0.84 0.63
C VAL A 408 25.65 0.09 1.18
N LEU A 409 26.08 1.11 1.93
CA LEU A 409 25.20 2.12 2.50
C LEU A 409 25.12 3.30 1.54
N THR A 410 23.91 3.70 1.20
CA THR A 410 23.62 4.78 0.25
C THR A 410 22.50 5.68 0.75
N ASP A 411 22.19 6.76 0.00
CA ASP A 411 21.04 7.61 0.36
C ASP A 411 19.75 6.99 -0.17
N ASP A 412 18.68 7.13 0.61
CA ASP A 412 17.30 6.93 0.19
C ASP A 412 16.66 8.31 -0.08
N ASN A 413 15.69 8.73 0.71
CA ASN A 413 15.08 10.05 0.73
C ASN A 413 15.56 10.81 1.99
N PRO A 414 16.69 11.53 1.96
CA PRO A 414 17.21 12.22 3.16
C PRO A 414 16.28 13.33 3.65
N ARG A 415 15.42 13.87 2.81
CA ARG A 415 14.48 14.96 3.11
C ARG A 415 15.21 16.19 3.67
N SER A 416 14.91 16.57 4.93
CA SER A 416 15.56 17.70 5.60
C SER A 416 16.81 17.32 6.39
N GLU A 417 17.08 16.02 6.61
CA GLU A 417 18.23 15.55 7.37
C GLU A 417 19.52 15.52 6.52
N ASP A 418 20.66 15.70 7.18
CA ASP A 418 21.95 15.50 6.56
C ASP A 418 22.17 14.00 6.27
N PRO A 419 22.36 13.58 5.00
CA PRO A 419 22.54 12.18 4.64
C PRO A 419 23.77 11.54 5.31
N VAL A 420 24.80 12.33 5.64
CA VAL A 420 25.98 11.85 6.37
C VAL A 420 25.60 11.38 7.78
N LEU A 421 24.68 12.07 8.46
CA LEU A 421 24.21 11.68 9.78
C LEU A 421 23.37 10.42 9.72
N ILE A 422 22.52 10.26 8.69
CA ILE A 422 21.74 9.04 8.47
C ILE A 422 22.67 7.83 8.30
N VAL A 423 23.67 7.95 7.45
CA VAL A 423 24.66 6.88 7.24
C VAL A 423 25.46 6.60 8.50
N LYS A 424 25.79 7.62 9.30
CA LYS A 424 26.46 7.44 10.59
C LYS A 424 25.63 6.60 11.57
N ASP A 425 24.32 6.82 11.63
CA ASP A 425 23.41 6.01 12.46
C ASP A 425 23.35 4.55 11.95
N MET A 426 23.39 4.34 10.63
CA MET A 426 23.43 2.99 10.05
C MET A 426 24.75 2.30 10.39
N LEU A 427 25.89 2.98 10.23
CA LEU A 427 27.22 2.44 10.58
C LEU A 427 27.32 2.03 12.06
N ALA A 428 26.59 2.69 12.96
CA ALA A 428 26.55 2.34 14.38
C ALA A 428 25.92 0.97 14.67
N GLY A 429 25.16 0.41 13.71
CA GLY A 429 24.59 -0.93 13.82
C GLY A 429 25.52 -2.06 13.35
N LEU A 430 26.64 -1.73 12.70
CA LEU A 430 27.58 -2.71 12.17
C LEU A 430 28.62 -3.12 13.22
N SER A 431 28.95 -4.40 13.25
CA SER A 431 30.07 -4.92 14.05
C SER A 431 31.41 -4.58 13.43
N LYS A 432 31.46 -4.44 12.09
CA LYS A 432 32.65 -4.13 11.29
C LYS A 432 32.39 -2.96 10.32
N PRO A 433 32.19 -1.76 10.83
CA PRO A 433 31.82 -0.61 10.00
C PRO A 433 32.86 -0.26 8.93
N ALA A 434 34.13 -0.63 9.13
CA ALA A 434 35.21 -0.41 8.15
C ALA A 434 35.13 -1.34 6.92
N GLU A 435 34.38 -2.43 6.98
CA GLU A 435 34.17 -3.33 5.84
C GLU A 435 32.97 -2.88 4.96
N ALA A 436 32.10 -2.00 5.48
CA ALA A 436 30.99 -1.46 4.73
C ALA A 436 31.42 -0.38 3.74
N ILE A 437 30.83 -0.39 2.57
CA ILE A 437 31.06 0.60 1.53
C ILE A 437 30.03 1.72 1.72
N VAL A 438 30.48 2.97 1.77
CA VAL A 438 29.61 4.15 1.82
C VAL A 438 29.68 4.87 0.48
N GLN A 439 28.54 4.94 -0.20
CA GLN A 439 28.39 5.69 -1.45
C GLN A 439 27.03 6.40 -1.48
N HIS A 440 27.03 7.70 -1.24
CA HIS A 440 25.82 8.52 -1.16
C HIS A 440 25.01 8.58 -2.47
N ASP A 441 25.68 8.52 -3.60
CA ASP A 441 25.04 8.46 -4.91
C ASP A 441 24.60 7.02 -5.20
N ARG A 442 23.28 6.80 -5.24
CA ARG A 442 22.67 5.48 -5.35
C ARG A 442 22.96 4.80 -6.69
N PHE A 443 23.01 5.57 -7.78
CA PHE A 443 23.42 5.04 -9.09
C PHE A 443 24.88 4.56 -9.07
N LYS A 444 25.78 5.35 -8.47
CA LYS A 444 27.18 4.95 -8.32
C LYS A 444 27.37 3.78 -7.36
N ALA A 445 26.51 3.66 -6.33
CA ALA A 445 26.52 2.51 -5.43
C ALA A 445 26.22 1.20 -6.19
N LEU A 446 25.20 1.20 -7.05
CA LEU A 446 24.90 0.06 -7.91
C LEU A 446 25.98 -0.19 -8.96
N SER A 447 26.52 0.86 -9.61
CA SER A 447 27.63 0.73 -10.57
C SER A 447 28.84 0.07 -9.92
N TYR A 448 29.24 0.55 -8.73
CA TYR A 448 30.34 -0.03 -7.97
C TYR A 448 30.11 -1.53 -7.66
N ALA A 449 28.91 -1.88 -7.22
CA ALA A 449 28.58 -3.28 -6.92
C ALA A 449 28.67 -4.14 -8.19
N LEU A 450 28.10 -3.70 -9.31
CA LEU A 450 28.15 -4.42 -10.59
C LEU A 450 29.57 -4.56 -11.17
N GLU A 451 30.46 -3.62 -10.91
CA GLU A 451 31.86 -3.66 -11.33
C GLU A 451 32.71 -4.66 -10.52
N ASN A 452 32.29 -4.93 -9.28
CA ASN A 452 33.04 -5.79 -8.33
C ASN A 452 32.36 -7.14 -8.06
N ALA A 453 31.14 -7.35 -8.53
CA ALA A 453 30.39 -8.58 -8.37
C ALA A 453 30.71 -9.60 -9.48
N ALA A 454 30.74 -10.86 -9.12
CA ALA A 454 30.86 -11.97 -10.05
C ALA A 454 29.48 -12.35 -10.67
N PRO A 455 29.46 -13.03 -11.84
CA PRO A 455 28.18 -13.39 -12.50
C PRO A 455 27.22 -14.24 -11.65
N GLN A 456 27.72 -14.99 -10.67
CA GLN A 456 26.93 -15.81 -9.76
C GLN A 456 26.40 -15.03 -8.54
N ASP A 457 26.83 -13.77 -8.37
CA ASP A 457 26.40 -12.92 -7.27
C ASP A 457 25.00 -12.37 -7.51
N ILE A 458 24.34 -12.01 -6.39
CA ILE A 458 23.08 -11.28 -6.41
C ILE A 458 23.26 -9.96 -5.68
N ILE A 459 22.80 -8.88 -6.29
CA ILE A 459 22.79 -7.53 -5.72
C ILE A 459 21.35 -7.17 -5.39
N LEU A 460 21.01 -7.07 -4.10
CA LEU A 460 19.76 -6.50 -3.64
C LEU A 460 19.89 -4.99 -3.57
N LEU A 461 19.04 -4.28 -4.30
CA LEU A 461 18.87 -2.83 -4.24
C LEU A 461 17.55 -2.54 -3.52
N ALA A 462 17.63 -2.24 -2.21
CA ALA A 462 16.49 -2.15 -1.33
C ALA A 462 16.13 -0.72 -0.92
N GLY A 463 14.84 -0.49 -0.68
CA GLY A 463 14.27 0.73 -0.12
C GLY A 463 13.31 1.46 -1.06
N LYS A 464 13.68 1.68 -2.32
CA LYS A 464 12.88 2.49 -3.26
C LYS A 464 11.85 1.67 -4.05
N GLY A 465 12.20 0.44 -4.42
CA GLY A 465 11.29 -0.40 -5.19
C GLY A 465 10.82 0.28 -6.49
N HIS A 466 9.52 0.61 -6.55
CA HIS A 466 8.89 1.26 -7.69
C HIS A 466 9.04 2.78 -7.72
N GLU A 467 9.51 3.41 -6.62
CA GLU A 467 9.69 4.88 -6.56
C GLU A 467 10.69 5.34 -7.65
N ASP A 468 10.32 6.40 -8.36
CA ASP A 468 11.12 7.02 -9.42
C ASP A 468 11.64 8.40 -9.03
N TYR A 469 11.66 8.71 -7.73
CA TYR A 469 12.11 9.99 -7.20
C TYR A 469 13.01 9.85 -5.97
N GLN A 470 13.75 10.90 -5.68
CA GLN A 470 14.50 11.11 -4.44
C GLN A 470 14.21 12.50 -3.89
N ILE A 471 13.96 12.60 -2.56
CA ILE A 471 13.66 13.88 -1.90
C ILE A 471 14.92 14.33 -1.14
N ARG A 472 15.46 15.50 -1.51
CA ARG A 472 16.62 16.14 -0.87
C ARG A 472 16.34 17.61 -0.61
N ASN A 473 16.47 18.09 0.63
CA ASN A 473 16.26 19.50 1.02
C ASN A 473 14.92 20.09 0.51
N GLY A 474 13.85 19.28 0.52
CA GLY A 474 12.53 19.70 0.02
C GLY A 474 12.36 19.67 -1.50
N GLU A 475 13.40 19.35 -2.26
CA GLU A 475 13.33 19.17 -3.71
C GLU A 475 13.11 17.69 -4.05
N THR A 476 12.23 17.42 -5.01
CA THR A 476 12.02 16.09 -5.58
C THR A 476 12.79 16.01 -6.90
N ILE A 477 13.73 15.08 -6.97
CA ILE A 477 14.54 14.80 -8.16
C ILE A 477 14.19 13.42 -8.71
N HIS A 478 14.19 13.27 -10.03
CA HIS A 478 13.96 11.97 -10.66
C HIS A 478 15.14 11.03 -10.38
N TYR A 479 14.83 9.84 -9.86
CA TYR A 479 15.78 8.74 -9.67
C TYR A 479 15.00 7.42 -9.50
N SER A 480 15.35 6.40 -10.28
CA SER A 480 14.73 5.08 -10.20
C SER A 480 15.79 3.97 -10.10
N ASP A 481 15.63 3.08 -9.12
CA ASP A 481 16.46 1.86 -8.99
C ASP A 481 16.29 0.94 -10.19
N ARG A 482 15.08 0.83 -10.72
CA ARG A 482 14.72 0.01 -11.87
C ARG A 482 15.40 0.50 -13.14
N GLU A 483 15.30 1.80 -13.43
CA GLU A 483 15.97 2.44 -14.56
C GLU A 483 17.50 2.32 -14.45
N SER A 484 18.03 2.50 -13.25
CA SER A 484 19.46 2.35 -12.97
C SER A 484 19.95 0.92 -13.25
N ALA A 485 19.16 -0.09 -12.81
CA ALA A 485 19.46 -1.50 -13.08
C ALA A 485 19.42 -1.83 -14.57
N MET A 486 18.36 -1.38 -15.29
CA MET A 486 18.25 -1.57 -16.74
C MET A 486 19.41 -0.91 -17.48
N GLN A 487 19.71 0.35 -17.18
CA GLN A 487 20.78 1.10 -17.82
C GLN A 487 22.16 0.45 -17.63
N LEU A 488 22.50 0.09 -16.37
CA LEU A 488 23.81 -0.47 -16.04
C LEU A 488 23.98 -1.92 -16.54
N LEU A 489 22.91 -2.65 -16.70
CA LEU A 489 22.92 -4.00 -17.30
C LEU A 489 22.77 -3.98 -18.83
N GLY A 490 22.49 -2.82 -19.45
CA GLY A 490 22.28 -2.71 -20.90
C GLY A 490 20.99 -3.38 -21.38
N LEU A 491 19.95 -3.42 -20.54
CA LEU A 491 18.64 -3.95 -20.88
C LEU A 491 17.79 -2.85 -21.56
N SER A 492 17.02 -3.24 -22.56
CA SER A 492 16.03 -2.32 -23.18
C SER A 492 14.82 -2.14 -22.24
N SER A 493 14.35 -0.91 -22.14
CA SER A 493 13.14 -0.53 -21.39
C SER A 493 11.88 -1.14 -22.00
#